data_3535884b0d3bef166ae7e4d00bdd84d5
#
_entry.id   3535884b0d3bef166ae7e4d00bdd84d5
#
_cell.length_a   1.000
_cell.length_b   1.000
_cell.length_c   1.000
_cell.angle_alpha   90.00
_cell.angle_beta   90.00
_cell.angle_gamma   90.00
#
_symmetry.space_group_name_H-M   'P 1'
#
loop_
_entity.id
_entity.type
_entity.pdbx_description
1 polymer ?
#
loop_
_entity_poly.entity_id
_entity_poly.type
_entity_poly.pdbx_seq_one_letter_code
_entity_poly.pdbx_strand_id
1 'polypeptide(L)'
;MSLTNAQYNSIMKDYEQTRDRNRHLAEQRRREVYTKLPEYGRLDESVGELSVAQAKLLLNGDDEALTRLRFSLKDISRRKKELLVSAGYPADYLEPVYTCPDCK
;
A
#
# COMPACT_ATOMS: atom_id res chain seq x y z
N MET A 1 21.93 -29.01 -13.76
CA MET A 1 22.65 -29.26 -12.51
C MET A 1 21.84 -28.71 -11.36
N SER A 2 21.50 -29.54 -10.39
CA SER A 2 20.71 -29.10 -9.25
C SER A 2 21.57 -28.34 -8.23
N LEU A 3 20.98 -27.32 -7.61
CA LEU A 3 21.64 -26.60 -6.53
C LEU A 3 21.77 -27.50 -5.30
N THR A 4 22.86 -27.34 -4.56
CA THR A 4 23.01 -28.02 -3.27
C THR A 4 22.01 -27.41 -2.27
N ASN A 5 21.65 -28.16 -1.22
CA ASN A 5 20.75 -27.66 -0.18
C ASN A 5 21.31 -26.39 0.48
N ALA A 6 22.61 -26.31 0.67
CA ALA A 6 23.25 -25.13 1.25
C ALA A 6 23.09 -23.90 0.35
N GLN A 7 23.28 -24.07 -0.95
CA GLN A 7 23.11 -22.98 -1.92
C GLN A 7 21.65 -22.52 -1.99
N TYR A 8 20.71 -23.45 -2.01
CA TYR A 8 19.29 -23.11 -2.02
C TYR A 8 18.90 -22.35 -0.76
N ASN A 9 19.29 -22.80 0.41
CA ASN A 9 18.99 -22.16 1.68
C ASN A 9 19.59 -20.76 1.76
N SER A 10 20.79 -20.54 1.23
CA SER A 10 21.43 -19.23 1.18
C SER A 10 20.64 -18.26 0.31
N ILE A 11 20.20 -18.70 -0.86
CA ILE A 11 19.38 -17.87 -1.78
C ILE A 11 18.05 -17.50 -1.12
N MET A 12 17.37 -18.45 -0.50
CA MET A 12 16.10 -18.21 0.17
C MET A 12 16.24 -17.25 1.35
N LYS A 13 17.33 -17.37 2.11
CA LYS A 13 17.63 -16.47 3.22
C LYS A 13 17.83 -15.04 2.76
N ASP A 14 18.58 -14.84 1.68
CA ASP A 14 18.81 -13.52 1.10
C ASP A 14 17.49 -12.90 0.60
N TYR A 15 16.66 -13.69 -0.04
CA TYR A 15 15.35 -13.24 -0.51
C TYR A 15 14.46 -12.79 0.65
N GLU A 16 14.39 -13.57 1.72
CA GLU A 16 13.60 -13.25 2.90
C GLU A 16 14.10 -11.98 3.59
N GLN A 17 15.41 -11.79 3.72
CA GLN A 17 16.00 -10.58 4.30
C GLN A 17 15.66 -9.34 3.48
N THR A 18 15.71 -9.43 2.16
CA THR A 18 15.36 -8.32 1.28
C THR A 18 13.89 -7.96 1.42
N ARG A 19 13.00 -8.96 1.47
CA ARG A 19 11.57 -8.74 1.65
C ARG A 19 11.26 -8.09 3.00
N ASP A 20 11.90 -8.54 4.06
CA ASP A 20 11.71 -7.99 5.40
C ASP A 20 12.22 -6.55 5.48
N ARG A 21 13.33 -6.24 4.84
CA ARG A 21 13.86 -4.87 4.75
C ARG A 21 12.88 -3.94 4.04
N ASN A 22 12.32 -4.39 2.92
CA ASN A 22 11.36 -3.59 2.16
C ASN A 22 10.08 -3.33 2.96
N ARG A 23 9.62 -4.33 3.69
CA ARG A 23 8.46 -4.19 4.57
C ARG A 23 8.73 -3.19 5.69
N HIS A 24 9.88 -3.28 6.32
CA HIS A 24 10.28 -2.38 7.40
C HIS A 24 10.37 -0.93 6.91
N LEU A 25 10.95 -0.73 5.73
CA LEU A 25 11.03 0.60 5.11
C LEU A 25 9.64 1.18 4.83
N ALA A 26 8.74 0.38 4.30
CA ALA A 26 7.37 0.81 4.05
C ALA A 26 6.64 1.22 5.34
N GLU A 27 6.84 0.47 6.42
CA GLU A 27 6.26 0.79 7.72
C GLU A 27 6.84 2.09 8.30
N GLN A 28 8.14 2.30 8.19
CA GLN A 28 8.80 3.53 8.63
C GLN A 28 8.27 4.75 7.87
N ARG A 29 8.15 4.64 6.55
CA ARG A 29 7.61 5.71 5.71
C ARG A 29 6.17 6.05 6.09
N ARG A 30 5.37 5.04 6.35
CA ARG A 30 3.97 5.22 6.77
C ARG A 30 3.89 5.95 8.11
N ARG A 31 4.68 5.56 9.09
CA ARG A 31 4.74 6.22 10.39
C ARG A 31 5.15 7.68 10.26
N GLU A 32 6.16 7.94 9.44
CA GLU A 32 6.62 9.29 9.19
C GLU A 32 5.52 10.18 8.62
N VAL A 33 4.82 9.68 7.60
CA VAL A 33 3.72 10.43 6.98
C VAL A 33 2.58 10.65 7.95
N TYR A 34 2.20 9.65 8.74
CA TYR A 34 1.11 9.79 9.71
C TYR A 34 1.46 10.80 10.81
N THR A 35 2.72 10.89 11.19
CA THR A 35 3.17 11.86 12.18
C THR A 35 3.16 13.27 11.65
N LYS A 36 3.65 13.47 10.43
CA LYS A 36 3.70 14.80 9.79
C LYS A 36 2.36 15.25 9.23
N LEU A 37 1.56 14.31 8.76
CA LEU A 37 0.28 14.57 8.11
C LEU A 37 -0.83 13.78 8.79
N PRO A 38 -1.35 14.22 9.95
CA PRO A 38 -2.43 13.50 10.63
C PRO A 38 -3.68 13.32 9.74
N GLU A 39 -3.94 14.25 8.84
CA GLU A 39 -5.02 14.19 7.89
C GLU A 39 -4.89 12.99 6.95
N TYR A 40 -3.66 12.64 6.57
CA TYR A 40 -3.40 11.46 5.75
C TYR A 40 -3.86 10.17 6.45
N GLY A 41 -3.57 10.04 7.74
CA GLY A 41 -4.04 8.91 8.54
C GLY A 41 -5.56 8.81 8.61
N ARG A 42 -6.24 9.95 8.71
CA ARG A 42 -7.71 9.98 8.68
C ARG A 42 -8.28 9.54 7.35
N LEU A 43 -7.64 9.94 6.25
CA LEU A 43 -8.05 9.50 4.92
C LEU A 43 -7.84 7.99 4.75
N ASP A 44 -6.75 7.45 5.27
CA ASP A 44 -6.50 6.00 5.25
C ASP A 44 -7.57 5.23 6.04
N GLU A 45 -7.97 5.71 7.21
CA GLU A 45 -9.05 5.12 7.98
C GLU A 45 -10.36 5.12 7.19
N SER A 46 -10.66 6.22 6.52
CA SER A 46 -11.83 6.33 5.67
C SER A 46 -11.81 5.31 4.53
N VAL A 47 -10.66 5.07 3.92
CA VAL A 47 -10.50 4.03 2.89
C VAL A 47 -10.85 2.65 3.45
N GLY A 48 -10.36 2.34 4.66
CA GLY A 48 -10.68 1.08 5.32
C GLY A 48 -12.18 0.89 5.56
N GLU A 49 -12.85 1.91 6.07
CA GLU A 49 -14.30 1.90 6.31
C GLU A 49 -15.08 1.73 5.01
N LEU A 50 -14.70 2.47 3.97
CA LEU A 50 -15.35 2.39 2.67
C LEU A 50 -15.11 1.04 2.00
N SER A 51 -13.97 0.42 2.21
CA SER A 51 -13.67 -0.92 1.68
C SER A 51 -14.60 -1.98 2.30
N VAL A 52 -14.86 -1.88 3.61
CA VAL A 52 -15.82 -2.77 4.28
C VAL A 52 -17.22 -2.54 3.74
N ALA A 53 -17.64 -1.28 3.58
CA ALA A 53 -18.92 -0.94 3.00
C ALA A 53 -19.07 -1.46 1.57
N GLN A 54 -18.00 -1.39 0.78
CA GLN A 54 -17.97 -1.94 -0.58
C GLN A 54 -18.27 -3.44 -0.59
N ALA A 55 -17.65 -4.19 0.31
CA ALA A 55 -17.89 -5.62 0.40
C ALA A 55 -19.37 -5.93 0.72
N LYS A 56 -19.97 -5.16 1.63
CA LYS A 56 -21.39 -5.30 1.97
C LYS A 56 -22.30 -4.98 0.79
N LEU A 57 -22.02 -3.92 0.06
CA LEU A 57 -22.80 -3.53 -1.11
C LEU A 57 -22.71 -4.53 -2.25
N LEU A 58 -21.53 -5.16 -2.42
CA LEU A 58 -21.35 -6.24 -3.39
C LEU A 58 -22.25 -7.44 -3.06
N LEU A 59 -22.38 -7.78 -1.79
CA LEU A 59 -23.24 -8.86 -1.33
C LEU A 59 -24.72 -8.53 -1.54
N ASN A 60 -25.09 -7.27 -1.40
CA ASN A 60 -26.47 -6.80 -1.55
C ASN A 60 -26.88 -6.52 -3.00
N GLY A 61 -25.89 -6.43 -3.91
CA GLY A 61 -26.14 -6.17 -5.32
C GLY A 61 -26.58 -4.74 -5.63
N ASP A 62 -26.21 -3.77 -4.79
CA ASP A 62 -26.58 -2.35 -4.98
C ASP A 62 -25.54 -1.64 -5.85
N ASP A 63 -25.76 -1.63 -7.16
CA ASP A 63 -24.84 -1.07 -8.13
C ASP A 63 -24.71 0.45 -8.04
N GLU A 64 -25.80 1.15 -7.74
CA GLU A 64 -25.73 2.62 -7.61
C GLU A 64 -24.87 3.03 -6.43
N ALA A 65 -25.07 2.40 -5.27
CA ALA A 65 -24.28 2.68 -4.10
C ALA A 65 -22.81 2.31 -4.30
N LEU A 66 -22.54 1.23 -5.02
CA LEU A 66 -21.16 0.85 -5.40
C LEU A 66 -20.49 1.91 -6.26
N THR A 67 -21.20 2.46 -7.24
CA THR A 67 -20.67 3.49 -8.11
C THR A 67 -20.30 4.74 -7.31
N ARG A 68 -21.18 5.20 -6.42
CA ARG A 68 -20.91 6.35 -5.55
C ARG A 68 -19.71 6.11 -4.66
N LEU A 69 -19.62 4.92 -4.10
CA LEU A 69 -18.51 4.54 -3.21
C LEU A 69 -17.18 4.54 -3.95
N ARG A 70 -17.14 4.03 -5.18
CA ARG A 70 -15.96 4.05 -6.03
C ARG A 70 -15.49 5.48 -6.33
N PHE A 71 -16.41 6.41 -6.58
CA PHE A 71 -16.07 7.82 -6.73
C PHE A 71 -15.46 8.39 -5.46
N SER A 72 -16.03 8.07 -4.30
CA SER A 72 -15.48 8.50 -3.01
C SER A 72 -14.07 7.97 -2.79
N LEU A 73 -13.82 6.69 -3.10
CA LEU A 73 -12.49 6.09 -2.99
C LEU A 73 -11.47 6.77 -3.91
N LYS A 74 -11.86 7.08 -5.14
CA LYS A 74 -10.99 7.81 -6.07
C LYS A 74 -10.66 9.20 -5.57
N ASP A 75 -11.63 9.91 -5.04
CA ASP A 75 -11.43 11.26 -4.49
C ASP A 75 -10.48 11.24 -3.30
N ILE A 76 -10.65 10.29 -2.38
CA ILE A 76 -9.76 10.12 -1.24
C ILE A 76 -8.34 9.79 -1.70
N SER A 77 -8.19 8.89 -2.66
CA SER A 77 -6.89 8.53 -3.22
C SER A 77 -6.18 9.75 -3.81
N ARG A 78 -6.91 10.60 -4.52
CA ARG A 78 -6.36 11.85 -5.06
C ARG A 78 -5.90 12.78 -3.95
N ARG A 79 -6.72 12.98 -2.92
CA ARG A 79 -6.38 13.84 -1.77
C ARG A 79 -5.14 13.34 -1.05
N LYS A 80 -5.01 12.03 -0.88
CA LYS A 80 -3.82 11.43 -0.27
C LYS A 80 -2.56 11.76 -1.06
N LYS A 81 -2.60 11.64 -2.38
CA LYS A 81 -1.46 12.01 -3.24
C LYS A 81 -1.15 13.48 -3.18
N GLU A 82 -2.17 14.33 -3.20
CA GLU A 82 -1.99 15.78 -3.08
C GLU A 82 -1.31 16.16 -1.76
N LEU A 83 -1.71 15.54 -0.65
CA LEU A 83 -1.09 15.77 0.64
C LEU A 83 0.38 15.37 0.65
N LEU A 84 0.72 14.23 0.07
CA LEU A 84 2.11 13.79 -0.01
C LEU A 84 2.96 14.78 -0.81
N VAL A 85 2.48 15.18 -1.98
CA VAL A 85 3.20 16.12 -2.84
C VAL A 85 3.34 17.48 -2.16
N SER A 86 2.29 17.96 -1.50
CA SER A 86 2.31 19.22 -0.76
C SER A 86 3.33 19.23 0.37
N ALA A 87 3.58 18.08 0.98
CA ALA A 87 4.56 17.94 2.05
C ALA A 87 5.99 17.73 1.54
N GLY A 88 6.18 17.65 0.23
CA GLY A 88 7.49 17.43 -0.38
C GLY A 88 7.83 15.96 -0.61
N TYR A 89 6.87 15.06 -0.45
CA TYR A 89 7.07 13.65 -0.73
C TYR A 89 6.67 13.33 -2.17
N PRO A 90 7.28 12.28 -2.78
CA PRO A 90 6.79 11.76 -4.05
C PRO A 90 5.36 11.21 -3.90
N ALA A 91 4.57 11.29 -4.97
CA ALA A 91 3.20 10.78 -4.95
C ALA A 91 3.12 9.28 -4.65
N ASP A 92 4.18 8.53 -4.98
CA ASP A 92 4.31 7.10 -4.76
C ASP A 92 5.12 6.73 -3.52
N TYR A 93 5.34 7.67 -2.59
CA TYR A 93 6.21 7.48 -1.43
C TYR A 93 5.81 6.28 -0.56
N LEU A 94 4.51 6.05 -0.42
CA LEU A 94 3.98 4.95 0.40
C LEU A 94 3.67 3.67 -0.41
N GLU A 95 3.92 3.67 -1.70
CA GLU A 95 3.76 2.46 -2.50
C GLU A 95 4.82 1.43 -2.13
N PRO A 96 4.48 0.13 -2.21
CA PRO A 96 5.45 -0.91 -1.88
C PRO A 96 6.68 -0.84 -2.76
N VAL A 97 7.84 -1.03 -2.14
CA VAL A 97 9.09 -1.13 -2.88
C VAL A 97 9.23 -2.57 -3.37
N TYR A 98 9.20 -2.75 -4.68
CA TYR A 98 9.39 -4.07 -5.29
C TYR A 98 10.84 -4.23 -5.72
N THR A 99 11.50 -5.23 -5.15
CA THR A 99 12.84 -5.61 -5.57
C THR A 99 12.71 -6.90 -6.37
N CYS A 100 12.28 -6.78 -7.61
CA CYS A 100 12.12 -7.91 -8.49
C CYS A 100 13.12 -7.79 -9.64
N PRO A 101 14.03 -8.77 -9.83
CA PRO A 101 15.00 -8.71 -10.92
C PRO A 101 14.35 -8.67 -12.31
N ASP A 102 13.16 -9.22 -12.42
CA ASP A 102 12.42 -9.28 -13.69
C ASP A 102 11.55 -8.05 -13.94
N CYS A 103 11.37 -7.20 -12.93
CA CYS A 103 10.53 -6.00 -13.02
C CYS A 103 11.39 -4.75 -13.20
N LYS A 104 12.02 -4.63 -14.32
CA LYS A 104 12.86 -3.47 -14.62
C LYS A 104 12.06 -2.34 -15.23
#